data_982963e186246dca0f2db3b9dded97f0
#
_entry.id   982963e186246dca0f2db3b9dded97f0
#
_cell.length_a   1.000
_cell.length_b   1.000
_cell.length_c   1.000
_cell.angle_alpha   90.00
_cell.angle_beta   90.00
_cell.angle_gamma   90.00
#
_symmetry.space_group_name_H-M   'P 1'
#
loop_
_entity.id
_entity.type
_entity.pdbx_description
1 polymer ?
#
loop_
_entity_poly.entity_id
_entity_poly.type
_entity_poly.pdbx_seq_one_letter_code
_entity_poly.pdbx_strand_id
1 'polypeptide(L)'
;MNKLKLMTIIGTRPEIIRLSAVIKKCDVYFDQILVHTGQNYDYNLNQVFFEDLGLRAPDFYLDAVGKDLGETIGNIIAKSYSLMVEQKPDALLILGDTNSCLSAIAAKRLHIPIFHMEAGNRCFDECLPEETNRRIVDHISDVNMCYSEHARRYLNAEGTAKERTFVTGSPMAEVLHANLAKIEASDVLERLGLEPHKYMLLSAHREENIDTEKNFIDLFTSINHLAQTYDMPILYSCHPRSKKRLDAMGFQLDERVKLHEPLGFHDYNHLQMNAFAVVSDSGTLPEESSFFTSVGHPFPAVCIRTSTERPEALDKGCFVLAGISEGGVEQ
;
A
#
# COMPACT_ATOMS: atom_id res chain seq x y z
N MET A 1 34.18 12.26 4.06
CA MET A 1 33.53 11.48 5.15
C MET A 1 32.99 10.20 4.53
N ASN A 2 33.17 9.07 5.20
CA ASN A 2 32.49 7.85 4.76
C ASN A 2 30.98 8.04 4.92
N LYS A 3 30.20 7.55 3.95
CA LYS A 3 28.75 7.56 4.07
C LYS A 3 28.32 6.66 5.24
N LEU A 4 27.26 7.04 5.95
CA LEU A 4 26.61 6.17 6.93
C LEU A 4 25.96 5.00 6.20
N LYS A 5 26.02 3.82 6.82
CA LYS A 5 25.43 2.60 6.29
C LYS A 5 23.96 2.51 6.73
N LEU A 6 23.06 2.65 5.78
CA LEU A 6 21.61 2.61 6.01
C LEU A 6 21.05 1.28 5.51
N MET A 7 20.41 0.51 6.37
CA MET A 7 19.63 -0.67 5.94
C MET A 7 18.17 -0.27 5.75
N THR A 8 17.64 -0.50 4.55
CA THR A 8 16.22 -0.29 4.23
C THR A 8 15.59 -1.65 4.02
N ILE A 9 14.55 -1.98 4.81
CA ILE A 9 13.86 -3.28 4.72
C ILE A 9 12.46 -3.07 4.16
N ILE A 10 12.13 -3.84 3.12
CA ILE A 10 10.84 -3.85 2.43
C ILE A 10 10.36 -5.29 2.27
N GLY A 11 9.07 -5.49 2.09
CA GLY A 11 8.51 -6.85 1.94
C GLY A 11 7.32 -6.94 0.99
N THR A 12 6.69 -5.82 0.66
CA THR A 12 5.45 -5.81 -0.13
C THR A 12 5.48 -4.75 -1.23
N ARG A 13 4.61 -4.96 -2.23
CA ARG A 13 4.42 -3.99 -3.32
C ARG A 13 4.14 -2.56 -2.85
N PRO A 14 3.25 -2.30 -1.88
CA PRO A 14 3.03 -0.94 -1.39
C PRO A 14 4.28 -0.27 -0.82
N GLU A 15 5.15 -1.03 -0.13
CA GLU A 15 6.41 -0.51 0.38
C GLU A 15 7.39 -0.17 -0.75
N ILE A 16 7.48 -1.04 -1.78
CA ILE A 16 8.33 -0.79 -2.95
C ILE A 16 7.91 0.50 -3.64
N ILE A 17 6.61 0.68 -3.88
CA ILE A 17 6.07 1.87 -4.54
C ILE A 17 6.34 3.12 -3.69
N ARG A 18 5.88 3.13 -2.44
CA ARG A 18 5.97 4.31 -1.56
C ARG A 18 7.41 4.71 -1.26
N LEU A 19 8.31 3.75 -1.08
CA LEU A 19 9.71 4.04 -0.80
C LEU A 19 10.56 4.30 -2.06
N SER A 20 10.02 4.15 -3.27
CA SER A 20 10.82 4.21 -4.50
C SER A 20 11.64 5.52 -4.64
N ALA A 21 11.02 6.67 -4.36
CA ALA A 21 11.72 7.95 -4.39
C ALA A 21 12.74 8.08 -3.25
N VAL A 22 12.38 7.57 -2.05
CA VAL A 22 13.25 7.59 -0.87
C VAL A 22 14.45 6.67 -1.06
N ILE A 23 14.27 5.45 -1.58
CA ILE A 23 15.36 4.51 -1.89
C ILE A 23 16.37 5.15 -2.83
N LYS A 24 15.92 5.75 -3.93
CA LYS A 24 16.81 6.46 -4.87
C LYS A 24 17.60 7.58 -4.19
N LYS A 25 16.95 8.31 -3.29
CA LYS A 25 17.60 9.39 -2.54
C LYS A 25 18.61 8.82 -1.55
N CYS A 26 18.28 7.73 -0.87
CA CYS A 26 19.17 7.05 0.06
C CYS A 26 20.41 6.48 -0.64
N ASP A 27 20.28 5.94 -1.85
CA ASP A 27 21.44 5.49 -2.65
C ASP A 27 22.45 6.62 -2.93
N VAL A 28 21.98 7.87 -3.04
CA VAL A 28 22.85 9.02 -3.26
C VAL A 28 23.58 9.43 -1.98
N TYR A 29 22.92 9.44 -0.84
CA TYR A 29 23.44 10.04 0.39
C TYR A 29 24.06 9.04 1.38
N PHE A 30 23.64 7.78 1.31
CA PHE A 30 24.07 6.70 2.22
C PHE A 30 24.80 5.57 1.48
N ASP A 31 25.51 4.74 2.22
CA ASP A 31 25.87 3.39 1.82
C ASP A 31 24.65 2.50 2.12
N GLN A 32 23.72 2.46 1.16
CA GLN A 32 22.42 1.83 1.37
C GLN A 32 22.45 0.33 1.09
N ILE A 33 21.98 -0.44 2.06
CA ILE A 33 21.69 -1.86 1.94
C ILE A 33 20.18 -2.02 1.81
N LEU A 34 19.71 -2.41 0.62
CA LEU A 34 18.29 -2.67 0.36
C LEU A 34 18.00 -4.16 0.56
N VAL A 35 17.06 -4.46 1.46
CA VAL A 35 16.69 -5.82 1.85
C VAL A 35 15.23 -6.08 1.58
N HIS A 36 14.91 -7.21 0.94
CA HIS A 36 13.56 -7.68 0.73
C HIS A 36 13.27 -8.90 1.61
N THR A 37 12.19 -8.87 2.40
CA THR A 37 11.87 -9.96 3.35
C THR A 37 11.30 -11.20 2.67
N GLY A 38 10.64 -11.05 1.51
CA GLY A 38 10.01 -12.14 0.77
C GLY A 38 10.95 -12.85 -0.19
N GLN A 39 10.32 -13.63 -1.05
CA GLN A 39 10.97 -14.36 -2.14
C GLN A 39 10.85 -13.58 -3.45
N ASN A 40 11.84 -13.69 -4.30
CA ASN A 40 11.91 -12.99 -5.59
C ASN A 40 11.25 -13.78 -6.74
N TYR A 41 10.32 -14.69 -6.46
CA TYR A 41 9.88 -15.64 -7.49
C TYR A 41 8.63 -15.23 -8.27
N ASP A 42 7.97 -14.12 -7.92
CA ASP A 42 6.80 -13.66 -8.68
C ASP A 42 7.13 -12.34 -9.38
N TYR A 43 7.47 -12.45 -10.67
CA TYR A 43 7.79 -11.31 -11.53
C TYR A 43 6.69 -10.25 -11.50
N ASN A 44 5.43 -10.66 -11.66
CA ASN A 44 4.30 -9.73 -11.75
C ASN A 44 3.95 -9.05 -10.42
N LEU A 45 4.36 -9.63 -9.29
CA LEU A 45 4.05 -9.07 -7.97
C LEU A 45 5.16 -8.18 -7.40
N ASN A 46 6.41 -8.38 -7.83
CA ASN A 46 7.55 -7.66 -7.27
C ASN A 46 8.46 -7.03 -8.33
N GLN A 47 9.03 -7.81 -9.24
CA GLN A 47 10.09 -7.35 -10.13
C GLN A 47 9.62 -6.27 -11.11
N VAL A 48 8.39 -6.38 -11.61
CA VAL A 48 7.79 -5.37 -12.49
C VAL A 48 7.79 -3.97 -11.85
N PHE A 49 7.56 -3.88 -10.54
CA PHE A 49 7.55 -2.59 -9.85
C PHE A 49 8.95 -2.00 -9.66
N PHE A 50 9.97 -2.85 -9.48
CA PHE A 50 11.37 -2.36 -9.49
C PHE A 50 11.75 -1.79 -10.87
N GLU A 51 11.35 -2.45 -11.94
CA GLU A 51 11.62 -2.01 -13.32
C GLU A 51 10.82 -0.75 -13.67
N ASP A 52 9.50 -0.74 -13.44
CA ASP A 52 8.62 0.41 -13.69
C ASP A 52 9.10 1.68 -12.98
N LEU A 53 9.47 1.53 -11.73
CA LEU A 53 9.92 2.63 -10.89
C LEU A 53 11.42 2.93 -11.04
N GLY A 54 12.15 2.17 -11.85
CA GLY A 54 13.58 2.34 -12.09
C GLY A 54 14.41 2.20 -10.82
N LEU A 55 14.09 1.20 -10.01
CA LEU A 55 14.85 0.84 -8.81
C LEU A 55 15.89 -0.25 -9.13
N ARG A 56 17.00 -0.22 -8.40
CA ARG A 56 17.93 -1.33 -8.40
C ARG A 56 17.35 -2.53 -7.64
N ALA A 57 17.85 -3.72 -7.94
CA ALA A 57 17.48 -4.90 -7.17
C ALA A 57 17.91 -4.77 -5.70
N PRO A 58 17.21 -5.42 -4.77
CA PRO A 58 17.67 -5.60 -3.40
C PRO A 58 19.03 -6.28 -3.34
N ASP A 59 19.85 -5.86 -2.38
CA ASP A 59 21.13 -6.48 -2.10
C ASP A 59 20.96 -7.86 -1.46
N PHE A 60 19.87 -8.03 -0.68
CA PHE A 60 19.55 -9.28 0.01
C PHE A 60 18.06 -9.60 -0.05
N TYR A 61 17.77 -10.88 -0.19
CA TYR A 61 16.44 -11.48 -0.01
C TYR A 61 16.50 -12.40 1.21
N LEU A 62 15.58 -12.18 2.17
CA LEU A 62 15.57 -12.96 3.40
C LEU A 62 14.89 -14.32 3.26
N ASP A 63 14.06 -14.51 2.22
CA ASP A 63 13.25 -15.72 2.04
C ASP A 63 12.51 -16.09 3.33
N ALA A 64 11.85 -15.11 3.93
CA ALA A 64 11.29 -15.23 5.28
C ALA A 64 9.94 -15.95 5.30
N VAL A 65 9.31 -16.21 4.16
CA VAL A 65 8.01 -16.87 4.09
C VAL A 65 8.13 -18.27 4.69
N GLY A 66 7.33 -18.53 5.72
CA GLY A 66 7.23 -19.82 6.40
C GLY A 66 5.94 -20.56 6.01
N LYS A 67 5.71 -21.69 6.67
CA LYS A 67 4.50 -22.52 6.46
C LYS A 67 3.22 -21.85 6.96
N ASP A 68 3.37 -20.92 7.90
CA ASP A 68 2.28 -20.15 8.50
C ASP A 68 2.75 -18.73 8.85
N LEU A 69 1.81 -17.91 9.31
CA LEU A 69 2.09 -16.52 9.68
C LEU A 69 3.10 -16.41 10.83
N GLY A 70 2.99 -17.28 11.84
CA GLY A 70 3.89 -17.28 12.99
C GLY A 70 5.34 -17.58 12.60
N GLU A 71 5.54 -18.58 11.74
CA GLU A 71 6.87 -18.90 11.21
C GLU A 71 7.40 -17.78 10.33
N THR A 72 6.57 -17.17 9.50
CA THR A 72 6.96 -16.02 8.66
C THR A 72 7.45 -14.85 9.51
N ILE A 73 6.69 -14.46 10.54
CA ILE A 73 7.08 -13.39 11.47
C ILE A 73 8.38 -13.76 12.20
N GLY A 74 8.49 -14.98 12.72
CA GLY A 74 9.69 -15.47 13.38
C GLY A 74 10.92 -15.42 12.46
N ASN A 75 10.77 -15.83 11.21
CA ASN A 75 11.83 -15.80 10.20
C ASN A 75 12.25 -14.36 9.86
N ILE A 76 11.32 -13.43 9.72
CA ILE A 76 11.64 -12.01 9.47
C ILE A 76 12.54 -11.48 10.58
N ILE A 77 12.18 -11.70 11.85
CA ILE A 77 12.96 -11.22 13.00
C ILE A 77 14.33 -11.91 13.04
N ALA A 78 14.36 -13.24 12.95
CA ALA A 78 15.60 -14.02 13.08
C ALA A 78 16.60 -13.73 11.94
N LYS A 79 16.12 -13.71 10.69
CA LYS A 79 17.00 -13.49 9.53
C LYS A 79 17.44 -12.04 9.44
N SER A 80 16.58 -11.07 9.79
CA SER A 80 16.98 -9.66 9.90
C SER A 80 18.04 -9.46 10.98
N TYR A 81 17.90 -10.13 12.14
CA TYR A 81 18.90 -10.07 13.19
C TYR A 81 20.27 -10.56 12.70
N SER A 82 20.32 -11.72 12.07
CA SER A 82 21.55 -12.30 11.55
C SER A 82 22.20 -11.39 10.50
N LEU A 83 21.41 -10.84 9.57
CA LEU A 83 21.91 -9.93 8.54
C LEU A 83 22.44 -8.62 9.15
N MET A 84 21.75 -8.06 10.15
CA MET A 84 22.20 -6.84 10.84
C MET A 84 23.51 -7.06 11.61
N VAL A 85 23.70 -8.23 12.22
CA VAL A 85 24.97 -8.60 12.90
C VAL A 85 26.12 -8.67 11.90
N GLU A 86 25.88 -9.23 10.71
CA GLU A 86 26.86 -9.35 9.65
C GLU A 86 27.18 -7.99 9.02
N GLN A 87 26.15 -7.26 8.59
CA GLN A 87 26.29 -6.02 7.80
C GLN A 87 26.58 -4.78 8.65
N LYS A 88 26.22 -4.79 9.94
CA LYS A 88 26.47 -3.70 10.91
C LYS A 88 26.01 -2.33 10.40
N PRO A 89 24.72 -2.14 10.07
CA PRO A 89 24.23 -0.85 9.64
C PRO A 89 24.24 0.16 10.78
N ASP A 90 24.44 1.44 10.44
CA ASP A 90 24.38 2.56 11.38
C ASP A 90 22.93 2.94 11.72
N ALA A 91 21.98 2.63 10.81
CA ALA A 91 20.54 2.88 11.00
C ALA A 91 19.68 1.90 10.18
N LEU A 92 18.45 1.71 10.65
CA LEU A 92 17.38 1.00 9.95
C LEU A 92 16.30 1.97 9.50
N LEU A 93 15.88 1.88 8.23
CA LEU A 93 14.69 2.55 7.68
C LEU A 93 13.63 1.50 7.35
N ILE A 94 12.43 1.73 7.85
CA ILE A 94 11.24 0.92 7.55
C ILE A 94 10.05 1.83 7.25
N LEU A 95 9.05 1.28 6.56
CA LEU A 95 7.80 1.99 6.25
C LEU A 95 6.59 1.14 6.61
N GLY A 96 5.63 1.76 7.30
CA GLY A 96 4.30 1.20 7.53
C GLY A 96 4.29 0.04 8.52
N ASP A 97 3.41 -0.90 8.26
CA ASP A 97 2.89 -1.84 9.25
C ASP A 97 2.76 -3.28 8.74
N THR A 98 3.26 -3.57 7.56
CA THR A 98 3.34 -4.95 7.07
C THR A 98 4.32 -5.76 7.93
N ASN A 99 4.31 -7.07 7.80
CA ASN A 99 5.16 -7.93 8.63
C ASN A 99 6.67 -7.60 8.53
N SER A 100 7.13 -7.00 7.42
CA SER A 100 8.52 -6.55 7.22
C SER A 100 8.96 -5.56 8.32
N CYS A 101 8.05 -4.73 8.82
CA CYS A 101 8.35 -3.73 9.85
C CYS A 101 8.78 -4.36 11.18
N LEU A 102 8.41 -5.64 11.45
CA LEU A 102 8.80 -6.35 12.66
C LEU A 102 10.31 -6.65 12.73
N SER A 103 11.04 -6.47 11.63
CA SER A 103 12.51 -6.42 11.64
C SER A 103 13.07 -5.35 12.59
N ALA A 104 12.27 -4.33 12.93
CA ALA A 104 12.59 -3.33 13.94
C ALA A 104 12.91 -3.93 15.32
N ILE A 105 12.29 -5.07 15.67
CA ILE A 105 12.58 -5.79 16.92
C ILE A 105 14.06 -6.23 16.95
N ALA A 106 14.57 -6.75 15.84
CA ALA A 106 15.98 -7.15 15.70
C ALA A 106 16.91 -5.94 15.84
N ALA A 107 16.62 -4.84 15.13
CA ALA A 107 17.39 -3.61 15.21
C ALA A 107 17.43 -3.04 16.63
N LYS A 108 16.28 -3.01 17.32
CA LYS A 108 16.20 -2.52 18.70
C LYS A 108 17.07 -3.34 19.67
N ARG A 109 17.08 -4.65 19.49
CA ARG A 109 17.94 -5.55 20.31
C ARG A 109 19.43 -5.37 20.04
N LEU A 110 19.79 -4.93 18.84
CA LEU A 110 21.17 -4.64 18.43
C LEU A 110 21.58 -3.18 18.65
N HIS A 111 20.70 -2.35 19.25
CA HIS A 111 20.90 -0.91 19.46
C HIS A 111 21.15 -0.12 18.18
N ILE A 112 20.59 -0.58 17.06
CA ILE A 112 20.60 0.12 15.78
C ILE A 112 19.43 1.12 15.78
N PRO A 113 19.67 2.44 15.57
CA PRO A 113 18.62 3.44 15.48
C PRO A 113 17.60 3.12 14.40
N ILE A 114 16.30 3.24 14.74
CA ILE A 114 15.18 2.89 13.86
C ILE A 114 14.47 4.17 13.44
N PHE A 115 14.34 4.36 12.13
CA PHE A 115 13.56 5.40 11.48
C PHE A 115 12.33 4.77 10.85
N HIS A 116 11.14 5.11 11.40
CA HIS A 116 9.87 4.55 10.96
C HIS A 116 9.06 5.59 10.20
N MET A 117 8.86 5.38 8.90
CA MET A 117 7.97 6.17 8.05
C MET A 117 6.54 5.61 8.12
N GLU A 118 5.55 6.46 7.89
CA GLU A 118 4.13 6.14 8.06
C GLU A 118 3.75 5.84 9.52
N ALA A 119 4.48 6.42 10.46
CA ALA A 119 4.27 6.22 11.88
C ALA A 119 3.00 6.91 12.38
N GLY A 120 2.39 6.32 13.42
CA GLY A 120 1.26 6.93 14.13
C GLY A 120 -0.11 6.79 13.47
N ASN A 121 -0.23 6.07 12.38
CA ASN A 121 -1.53 5.75 11.80
C ASN A 121 -2.33 4.85 12.75
N ARG A 122 -3.63 5.11 12.91
CA ARG A 122 -4.54 4.32 13.75
C ARG A 122 -5.89 4.18 13.06
N CYS A 123 -6.41 2.97 12.98
CA CYS A 123 -7.80 2.70 12.63
C CYS A 123 -8.63 2.23 13.83
N PHE A 124 -7.97 1.91 14.95
CA PHE A 124 -8.58 1.41 16.19
C PHE A 124 -9.37 0.11 16.01
N ASP A 125 -9.09 -0.63 14.96
CA ASP A 125 -9.66 -1.94 14.68
C ASP A 125 -8.61 -3.02 14.99
N GLU A 126 -8.76 -3.67 16.16
CA GLU A 126 -7.82 -4.69 16.64
C GLU A 126 -7.92 -6.03 15.86
N CYS A 127 -8.92 -6.16 14.98
CA CYS A 127 -9.00 -7.32 14.10
C CYS A 127 -8.00 -7.23 12.94
N LEU A 128 -7.44 -6.05 12.68
CA LEU A 128 -6.43 -5.87 11.64
C LEU A 128 -5.03 -6.18 12.17
N PRO A 129 -4.31 -7.14 11.56
CA PRO A 129 -2.92 -7.46 11.95
C PRO A 129 -1.98 -6.25 11.90
N GLU A 130 -2.20 -5.37 10.94
CA GLU A 130 -1.44 -4.15 10.74
C GLU A 130 -1.58 -3.19 11.93
N GLU A 131 -2.73 -3.15 12.61
CA GLU A 131 -2.91 -2.29 13.79
C GLU A 131 -2.00 -2.74 14.94
N THR A 132 -1.81 -4.04 15.10
CA THR A 132 -0.86 -4.59 16.08
C THR A 132 0.58 -4.26 15.69
N ASN A 133 0.95 -4.49 14.43
CA ASN A 133 2.31 -4.25 13.95
C ASN A 133 2.72 -2.79 14.12
N ARG A 134 1.85 -1.84 13.69
CA ARG A 134 2.17 -0.40 13.77
C ARG A 134 2.36 0.08 15.19
N ARG A 135 1.53 -0.39 16.13
CA ARG A 135 1.68 -0.05 17.55
C ARG A 135 3.01 -0.54 18.12
N ILE A 136 3.40 -1.79 17.82
CA ILE A 136 4.69 -2.32 18.25
C ILE A 136 5.83 -1.45 17.73
N VAL A 137 5.83 -1.20 16.43
CA VAL A 137 6.96 -0.55 15.75
C VAL A 137 7.06 0.93 16.10
N ASP A 138 5.93 1.65 16.19
CA ASP A 138 5.91 3.05 16.63
C ASP A 138 6.57 3.23 18.01
N HIS A 139 6.27 2.33 18.96
CA HIS A 139 6.77 2.46 20.34
C HIS A 139 8.25 2.09 20.49
N ILE A 140 8.78 1.23 19.63
CA ILE A 140 10.20 0.83 19.69
C ILE A 140 11.09 1.66 18.77
N SER A 141 10.53 2.44 17.85
CA SER A 141 11.30 3.29 16.93
C SER A 141 11.92 4.48 17.64
N ASP A 142 13.11 4.87 17.18
CA ASP A 142 13.84 6.01 17.73
C ASP A 142 13.39 7.33 17.10
N VAL A 143 12.96 7.29 15.84
CA VAL A 143 12.39 8.43 15.12
C VAL A 143 11.13 7.97 14.38
N ASN A 144 10.00 8.63 14.66
CA ASN A 144 8.72 8.43 14.02
C ASN A 144 8.43 9.54 13.02
N MET A 145 8.28 9.19 11.74
CA MET A 145 7.98 10.09 10.63
C MET A 145 6.53 9.89 10.20
N CYS A 146 5.66 10.76 10.73
CA CYS A 146 4.22 10.71 10.51
C CYS A 146 3.85 11.34 9.16
N TYR A 147 2.77 10.87 8.55
CA TYR A 147 2.23 11.49 7.34
C TYR A 147 1.40 12.74 7.64
N SER A 148 0.75 12.78 8.80
CA SER A 148 -0.17 13.85 9.17
C SER A 148 -0.03 14.30 10.64
N GLU A 149 -0.62 15.44 10.96
CA GLU A 149 -0.76 15.92 12.32
C GLU A 149 -1.69 15.01 13.16
N HIS A 150 -2.65 14.30 12.54
CA HIS A 150 -3.47 13.33 13.23
C HIS A 150 -2.62 12.18 13.77
N ALA A 151 -1.78 11.59 12.92
CA ALA A 151 -0.87 10.52 13.29
C ALA A 151 0.10 10.97 14.42
N ARG A 152 0.66 12.16 14.31
CA ARG A 152 1.53 12.71 15.36
C ARG A 152 0.80 12.90 16.69
N ARG A 153 -0.46 13.34 16.68
CA ARG A 153 -1.27 13.50 17.90
C ARG A 153 -1.56 12.17 18.56
N TYR A 154 -1.82 11.11 17.79
CA TYR A 154 -2.01 9.78 18.35
C TYR A 154 -0.74 9.31 19.07
N LEU A 155 0.42 9.41 18.45
CA LEU A 155 1.69 9.04 19.09
C LEU A 155 1.97 9.83 20.37
N ASN A 156 1.72 11.14 20.34
CA ASN A 156 1.89 11.98 21.53
C ASN A 156 0.94 11.59 22.66
N ALA A 157 -0.31 11.21 22.32
CA ALA A 157 -1.28 10.74 23.30
C ALA A 157 -0.90 9.36 23.89
N GLU A 158 -0.21 8.54 23.12
CA GLU A 158 0.33 7.24 23.53
C GLU A 158 1.67 7.36 24.29
N GLY A 159 2.17 8.57 24.50
CA GLY A 159 3.37 8.83 25.30
C GLY A 159 4.69 8.85 24.51
N THR A 160 4.64 8.84 23.18
CA THR A 160 5.86 8.99 22.38
C THR A 160 6.43 10.41 22.50
N ALA A 161 7.75 10.53 22.67
CA ALA A 161 8.42 11.79 22.85
C ALA A 161 8.27 12.71 21.62
N LYS A 162 7.92 13.98 21.85
CA LYS A 162 7.69 14.96 20.77
C LYS A 162 8.93 15.20 19.93
N GLU A 163 10.11 15.14 20.54
CA GLU A 163 11.42 15.35 19.91
C GLU A 163 11.80 14.24 18.93
N ARG A 164 11.05 13.13 18.96
CA ARG A 164 11.25 11.95 18.09
C ARG A 164 10.12 11.73 17.10
N THR A 165 9.18 12.68 17.03
CA THR A 165 7.97 12.55 16.20
C THR A 165 7.86 13.74 15.26
N PHE A 166 8.02 13.46 13.95
CA PHE A 166 8.08 14.49 12.90
C PHE A 166 6.94 14.26 11.89
N VAL A 167 6.33 15.33 11.42
CA VAL A 167 5.38 15.24 10.29
C VAL A 167 6.18 15.49 9.01
N THR A 168 6.33 14.45 8.20
CA THR A 168 7.10 14.48 6.95
C THR A 168 6.21 14.46 5.71
N GLY A 169 4.93 14.14 5.86
CA GLY A 169 4.05 13.82 4.75
C GLY A 169 4.29 12.40 4.19
N SER A 170 3.41 12.01 3.28
CA SER A 170 3.56 10.75 2.53
C SER A 170 4.53 10.93 1.36
N PRO A 171 5.43 9.97 1.09
CA PRO A 171 6.28 10.01 -0.08
C PRO A 171 5.53 9.72 -1.39
N MET A 172 4.26 9.31 -1.33
CA MET A 172 3.49 8.91 -2.51
C MET A 172 3.33 10.05 -3.52
N ALA A 173 3.19 11.30 -3.06
CA ALA A 173 3.10 12.46 -3.94
C ALA A 173 4.39 12.65 -4.77
N GLU A 174 5.56 12.43 -4.19
CA GLU A 174 6.84 12.48 -4.91
C GLU A 174 6.96 11.35 -5.94
N VAL A 175 6.49 10.15 -5.58
CA VAL A 175 6.49 8.99 -6.47
C VAL A 175 5.59 9.25 -7.68
N LEU A 176 4.37 9.71 -7.47
CA LEU A 176 3.42 10.03 -8.52
C LEU A 176 3.94 11.17 -9.41
N HIS A 177 4.45 12.23 -8.81
CA HIS A 177 5.01 13.37 -9.55
C HIS A 177 6.20 12.96 -10.43
N ALA A 178 7.12 12.16 -9.91
CA ALA A 178 8.28 11.67 -10.67
C ALA A 178 7.90 10.75 -11.84
N ASN A 179 6.73 10.14 -11.79
CA ASN A 179 6.24 9.23 -12.81
C ASN A 179 5.10 9.82 -13.66
N LEU A 180 4.64 11.05 -13.39
CA LEU A 180 3.46 11.63 -14.03
C LEU A 180 3.51 11.59 -15.54
N ALA A 181 4.62 11.98 -16.16
CA ALA A 181 4.78 11.95 -17.61
C ALA A 181 4.66 10.53 -18.21
N LYS A 182 5.11 9.49 -17.48
CA LYS A 182 4.95 8.10 -17.92
C LYS A 182 3.53 7.60 -17.71
N ILE A 183 2.88 8.05 -16.63
CA ILE A 183 1.47 7.76 -16.36
C ILE A 183 0.61 8.36 -17.48
N GLU A 184 0.81 9.62 -17.82
CA GLU A 184 0.08 10.31 -18.89
C GLU A 184 0.30 9.69 -20.28
N ALA A 185 1.50 9.17 -20.53
CA ALA A 185 1.88 8.54 -21.78
C ALA A 185 1.41 7.08 -21.95
N SER A 186 0.75 6.50 -20.95
CA SER A 186 0.27 5.13 -21.05
C SER A 186 -0.84 4.98 -22.10
N ASP A 187 -0.75 3.95 -22.91
CA ASP A 187 -1.71 3.57 -23.95
C ASP A 187 -2.80 2.58 -23.45
N VAL A 188 -2.89 2.40 -22.14
CA VAL A 188 -3.74 1.37 -21.53
C VAL A 188 -5.22 1.53 -21.88
N LEU A 189 -5.73 2.73 -22.05
CA LEU A 189 -7.11 2.96 -22.48
C LEU A 189 -7.35 2.39 -23.89
N GLU A 190 -6.44 2.65 -24.83
CA GLU A 190 -6.52 2.11 -26.19
C GLU A 190 -6.42 0.58 -26.17
N ARG A 191 -5.45 0.03 -25.45
CA ARG A 191 -5.26 -1.43 -25.33
C ARG A 191 -6.47 -2.15 -24.75
N LEU A 192 -7.20 -1.51 -23.84
CA LEU A 192 -8.38 -2.09 -23.18
C LEU A 192 -9.70 -1.68 -23.85
N GLY A 193 -9.67 -0.83 -24.87
CA GLY A 193 -10.85 -0.31 -25.56
C GLY A 193 -11.77 0.49 -24.64
N LEU A 194 -11.18 1.27 -23.71
CA LEU A 194 -11.90 2.11 -22.77
C LEU A 194 -11.89 3.57 -23.22
N GLU A 195 -12.99 4.27 -22.97
CA GLU A 195 -13.09 5.70 -23.20
C GLU A 195 -12.93 6.48 -21.89
N PRO A 196 -12.18 7.59 -21.88
CA PRO A 196 -12.03 8.42 -20.70
C PRO A 196 -13.38 8.81 -20.08
N HIS A 197 -13.48 8.70 -18.77
CA HIS A 197 -14.66 9.02 -17.94
C HIS A 197 -15.94 8.22 -18.28
N LYS A 198 -15.80 7.10 -19.02
CA LYS A 198 -16.91 6.19 -19.34
C LYS A 198 -16.70 4.77 -18.79
N TYR A 199 -15.96 4.64 -17.73
CA TYR A 199 -15.78 3.39 -16.99
C TYR A 199 -15.50 3.69 -15.52
N MET A 200 -15.81 2.72 -14.67
CA MET A 200 -15.35 2.71 -13.27
C MET A 200 -14.17 1.78 -13.12
N LEU A 201 -13.26 2.10 -12.21
CA LEU A 201 -12.13 1.24 -11.85
C LEU A 201 -12.37 0.62 -10.49
N LEU A 202 -12.34 -0.71 -10.41
CA LEU A 202 -12.48 -1.47 -9.19
C LEU A 202 -11.16 -2.15 -8.81
N SER A 203 -10.77 -2.01 -7.53
CA SER A 203 -9.70 -2.78 -6.92
C SER A 203 -10.12 -3.26 -5.54
N ALA A 204 -10.35 -4.55 -5.39
CA ALA A 204 -10.75 -5.19 -4.14
C ALA A 204 -9.89 -6.43 -3.91
N HIS A 205 -9.06 -6.40 -2.85
CA HIS A 205 -8.07 -7.45 -2.58
C HIS A 205 -7.84 -7.73 -1.10
N ARG A 206 -8.42 -6.90 -0.19
CA ARG A 206 -8.25 -7.09 1.25
C ARG A 206 -8.98 -8.33 1.76
N GLU A 207 -8.38 -8.99 2.75
CA GLU A 207 -8.89 -10.21 3.35
C GLU A 207 -10.29 -10.00 3.93
N GLU A 208 -10.51 -8.89 4.62
CA GLU A 208 -11.80 -8.53 5.20
C GLU A 208 -12.96 -8.49 4.18
N ASN A 209 -12.67 -8.12 2.94
CA ASN A 209 -13.65 -8.05 1.86
C ASN A 209 -13.81 -9.39 1.13
N ILE A 210 -12.73 -10.18 1.06
CA ILE A 210 -12.66 -11.35 0.19
C ILE A 210 -12.90 -12.65 0.96
N ASP A 211 -12.43 -12.77 2.22
CA ASP A 211 -12.40 -14.05 2.94
C ASP A 211 -13.71 -14.41 3.61
N THR A 212 -14.50 -13.43 4.03
CA THR A 212 -15.82 -13.67 4.59
C THR A 212 -16.84 -13.82 3.46
N GLU A 213 -17.58 -14.92 3.43
CA GLU A 213 -18.57 -15.20 2.39
C GLU A 213 -19.61 -14.09 2.27
N LYS A 214 -20.15 -13.64 3.41
CA LYS A 214 -21.12 -12.56 3.45
C LYS A 214 -20.57 -11.27 2.82
N ASN A 215 -19.39 -10.81 3.26
CA ASN A 215 -18.80 -9.58 2.77
C ASN A 215 -18.49 -9.66 1.27
N PHE A 216 -18.06 -10.83 0.80
CA PHE A 216 -17.80 -11.09 -0.59
C PHE A 216 -19.06 -10.97 -1.45
N ILE A 217 -20.16 -11.61 -1.02
CA ILE A 217 -21.45 -11.54 -1.71
C ILE A 217 -21.98 -10.11 -1.71
N ASP A 218 -22.00 -9.43 -0.56
CA ASP A 218 -22.48 -8.07 -0.40
C ASP A 218 -21.71 -7.13 -1.34
N LEU A 219 -20.37 -7.23 -1.36
CA LEU A 219 -19.52 -6.39 -2.22
C LEU A 219 -19.83 -6.60 -3.71
N PHE A 220 -19.81 -7.84 -4.20
CA PHE A 220 -19.99 -8.09 -5.62
C PHE A 220 -21.44 -7.92 -6.09
N THR A 221 -22.41 -8.04 -5.18
CA THR A 221 -23.81 -7.62 -5.45
C THR A 221 -23.86 -6.11 -5.66
N SER A 222 -23.21 -5.33 -4.80
CA SER A 222 -23.12 -3.87 -4.95
C SER A 222 -22.43 -3.47 -6.26
N ILE A 223 -21.37 -4.17 -6.65
CA ILE A 223 -20.67 -3.91 -7.92
C ILE A 223 -21.54 -4.21 -9.13
N ASN A 224 -22.31 -5.32 -9.11
CA ASN A 224 -23.26 -5.62 -10.17
C ASN A 224 -24.34 -4.52 -10.26
N HIS A 225 -24.85 -4.06 -9.12
CA HIS A 225 -25.84 -3.00 -9.06
C HIS A 225 -25.30 -1.66 -9.62
N LEU A 226 -24.06 -1.28 -9.27
CA LEU A 226 -23.41 -0.10 -9.86
C LEU A 226 -23.30 -0.20 -11.38
N ALA A 227 -22.89 -1.38 -11.91
CA ALA A 227 -22.79 -1.59 -13.35
C ALA A 227 -24.12 -1.41 -14.06
N GLN A 228 -25.22 -1.87 -13.44
CA GLN A 228 -26.58 -1.74 -13.97
C GLN A 228 -27.10 -0.31 -13.86
N THR A 229 -26.92 0.34 -12.70
CA THR A 229 -27.45 1.67 -12.42
C THR A 229 -26.84 2.73 -13.32
N TYR A 230 -25.53 2.66 -13.53
CA TYR A 230 -24.80 3.63 -14.36
C TYR A 230 -24.68 3.22 -15.83
N ASP A 231 -25.11 2.00 -16.17
CA ASP A 231 -24.97 1.40 -17.52
C ASP A 231 -23.55 1.58 -18.09
N MET A 232 -22.55 1.28 -17.28
CA MET A 232 -21.15 1.63 -17.53
C MET A 232 -20.23 0.43 -17.27
N PRO A 233 -19.16 0.23 -18.06
CA PRO A 233 -18.16 -0.80 -17.77
C PRO A 233 -17.48 -0.56 -16.43
N ILE A 234 -17.26 -1.64 -15.68
CA ILE A 234 -16.43 -1.65 -14.48
C ILE A 234 -15.20 -2.51 -14.78
N LEU A 235 -14.02 -1.90 -14.86
CA LEU A 235 -12.76 -2.63 -14.99
C LEU A 235 -12.31 -3.08 -13.60
N TYR A 236 -12.32 -4.36 -13.35
CA TYR A 236 -11.85 -4.94 -12.10
C TYR A 236 -10.41 -5.43 -12.21
N SER A 237 -9.47 -4.69 -11.61
CA SER A 237 -8.08 -5.15 -11.41
C SER A 237 -8.09 -6.29 -10.38
N CYS A 238 -8.29 -7.50 -10.88
CA CYS A 238 -8.63 -8.68 -10.08
C CYS A 238 -7.38 -9.46 -9.68
N HIS A 239 -7.12 -9.52 -8.37
CA HIS A 239 -6.05 -10.37 -7.84
C HIS A 239 -6.41 -11.87 -8.08
N PRO A 240 -5.42 -12.75 -8.36
CA PRO A 240 -5.66 -14.18 -8.59
C PRO A 240 -6.45 -14.88 -7.48
N ARG A 241 -6.28 -14.45 -6.21
CA ARG A 241 -7.05 -14.95 -5.06
C ARG A 241 -8.54 -14.63 -5.19
N SER A 242 -8.87 -13.39 -5.55
CA SER A 242 -10.26 -12.96 -5.75
C SER A 242 -10.92 -13.69 -6.90
N LYS A 243 -10.19 -13.90 -7.99
CA LYS A 243 -10.68 -14.69 -9.15
C LYS A 243 -11.00 -16.13 -8.76
N LYS A 244 -10.06 -16.80 -8.07
CA LYS A 244 -10.30 -18.18 -7.58
C LYS A 244 -11.54 -18.26 -6.71
N ARG A 245 -11.82 -17.27 -5.90
CA ARG A 245 -12.99 -17.23 -5.04
C ARG A 245 -14.28 -17.01 -5.81
N LEU A 246 -14.29 -16.08 -6.78
CA LEU A 246 -15.42 -15.88 -7.70
C LEU A 246 -15.79 -17.20 -8.40
N ASP A 247 -14.79 -17.87 -8.95
CA ASP A 247 -14.96 -19.15 -9.65
C ASP A 247 -15.48 -20.24 -8.69
N ALA A 248 -14.92 -20.35 -7.48
CA ALA A 248 -15.32 -21.36 -6.49
C ALA A 248 -16.74 -21.16 -5.96
N MET A 249 -17.19 -19.90 -5.84
CA MET A 249 -18.56 -19.58 -5.39
C MET A 249 -19.59 -19.59 -6.52
N GLY A 250 -19.13 -19.66 -7.77
CA GLY A 250 -20.03 -19.58 -8.94
C GLY A 250 -20.78 -18.25 -9.01
N PHE A 251 -20.21 -17.18 -8.42
CA PHE A 251 -20.86 -15.86 -8.40
C PHE A 251 -20.92 -15.27 -9.81
N GLN A 252 -22.10 -14.84 -10.22
CA GLN A 252 -22.32 -14.28 -11.56
C GLN A 252 -22.12 -12.77 -11.53
N LEU A 253 -21.05 -12.31 -12.16
CA LEU A 253 -20.84 -10.89 -12.40
C LEU A 253 -21.69 -10.39 -13.55
N ASP A 254 -22.13 -9.13 -13.47
CA ASP A 254 -22.76 -8.45 -14.60
C ASP A 254 -21.81 -8.39 -15.80
N GLU A 255 -22.35 -8.49 -17.02
CA GLU A 255 -21.55 -8.51 -18.25
C GLU A 255 -20.67 -7.26 -18.46
N ARG A 256 -21.02 -6.15 -17.81
CA ARG A 256 -20.24 -4.92 -17.82
C ARG A 256 -19.03 -4.96 -16.91
N VAL A 257 -18.96 -5.90 -15.94
CA VAL A 257 -17.80 -6.08 -15.05
C VAL A 257 -16.74 -6.89 -15.78
N LYS A 258 -15.66 -6.24 -16.15
CA LYS A 258 -14.54 -6.84 -16.89
C LYS A 258 -13.39 -7.17 -15.96
N LEU A 259 -13.10 -8.45 -15.80
CA LEU A 259 -11.95 -8.92 -15.02
C LEU A 259 -10.67 -8.69 -15.82
N HIS A 260 -9.68 -8.12 -15.18
CA HIS A 260 -8.34 -7.95 -15.72
C HIS A 260 -7.30 -8.36 -14.67
N GLU A 261 -6.20 -8.93 -15.11
CA GLU A 261 -5.05 -9.19 -14.22
C GLU A 261 -4.51 -7.87 -13.62
N PRO A 262 -3.83 -7.93 -12.45
CA PRO A 262 -3.22 -6.73 -11.88
C PRO A 262 -2.33 -6.01 -12.88
N LEU A 263 -2.52 -4.70 -12.99
CA LEU A 263 -1.80 -3.82 -13.90
C LEU A 263 -0.52 -3.28 -13.26
N GLY A 264 0.44 -2.88 -14.07
CA GLY A 264 1.63 -2.16 -13.64
C GLY A 264 1.30 -0.77 -13.08
N PHE A 265 2.28 -0.14 -12.44
CA PHE A 265 2.09 1.13 -11.74
C PHE A 265 1.59 2.25 -12.65
N HIS A 266 2.20 2.43 -13.83
CA HIS A 266 1.84 3.50 -14.75
C HIS A 266 0.44 3.32 -15.34
N ASP A 267 0.12 2.12 -15.80
CA ASP A 267 -1.18 1.79 -16.39
C ASP A 267 -2.32 1.95 -15.38
N TYR A 268 -2.13 1.43 -14.16
CA TYR A 268 -3.16 1.53 -13.11
C TYR A 268 -3.45 3.00 -12.76
N ASN A 269 -2.41 3.82 -12.60
CA ASN A 269 -2.58 5.24 -12.29
C ASN A 269 -3.16 6.02 -13.48
N HIS A 270 -2.84 5.66 -14.72
CA HIS A 270 -3.48 6.26 -15.90
C HIS A 270 -4.98 5.94 -15.94
N LEU A 271 -5.36 4.72 -15.59
CA LEU A 271 -6.77 4.35 -15.47
C LEU A 271 -7.47 5.12 -14.36
N GLN A 272 -6.84 5.35 -13.21
CA GLN A 272 -7.42 6.18 -12.15
C GLN A 272 -7.69 7.61 -12.63
N MET A 273 -6.71 8.25 -13.28
CA MET A 273 -6.84 9.62 -13.80
C MET A 273 -8.01 9.81 -14.75
N ASN A 274 -8.38 8.76 -15.48
CA ASN A 274 -9.37 8.81 -16.54
C ASN A 274 -10.66 8.05 -16.19
N ALA A 275 -10.80 7.56 -14.97
CA ALA A 275 -12.01 6.87 -14.53
C ALA A 275 -13.18 7.84 -14.27
N PHE A 276 -14.40 7.38 -14.47
CA PHE A 276 -15.60 8.06 -13.96
C PHE A 276 -15.61 8.07 -12.42
N ALA A 277 -15.26 6.93 -11.81
CA ALA A 277 -15.08 6.78 -10.37
C ALA A 277 -14.10 5.64 -10.10
N VAL A 278 -13.41 5.70 -8.96
CA VAL A 278 -12.53 4.64 -8.47
C VAL A 278 -13.10 4.05 -7.20
N VAL A 279 -13.40 2.75 -7.22
CA VAL A 279 -13.89 1.99 -6.08
C VAL A 279 -12.76 1.08 -5.61
N SER A 280 -12.25 1.28 -4.38
CA SER A 280 -11.07 0.55 -3.95
C SER A 280 -10.99 0.35 -2.43
N ASP A 281 -10.37 -0.76 -2.01
CA ASP A 281 -9.97 -1.01 -0.62
C ASP A 281 -8.48 -0.70 -0.36
N SER A 282 -7.80 -0.11 -1.34
CA SER A 282 -6.39 0.24 -1.22
C SER A 282 -6.14 1.35 -0.20
N GLY A 283 -5.11 1.19 0.63
CA GLY A 283 -4.66 2.23 1.55
C GLY A 283 -4.01 3.44 0.86
N THR A 284 -3.68 3.36 -0.44
CA THR A 284 -3.10 4.48 -1.22
C THR A 284 -4.15 5.34 -1.90
N LEU A 285 -5.41 4.89 -1.99
CA LEU A 285 -6.48 5.61 -2.65
C LEU A 285 -6.61 7.09 -2.21
N PRO A 286 -6.53 7.44 -0.91
CA PRO A 286 -6.61 8.84 -0.47
C PRO A 286 -5.47 9.70 -1.00
N GLU A 287 -4.27 9.15 -1.07
CA GLU A 287 -3.07 9.84 -1.55
C GLU A 287 -3.13 10.05 -3.06
N GLU A 288 -3.54 9.03 -3.79
CA GLU A 288 -3.71 9.06 -5.25
C GLU A 288 -4.81 10.05 -5.64
N SER A 289 -5.99 9.98 -5.01
CA SER A 289 -7.09 10.92 -5.25
C SER A 289 -6.68 12.37 -4.98
N SER A 290 -5.99 12.62 -3.85
CA SER A 290 -5.50 13.95 -3.50
C SER A 290 -4.48 14.47 -4.52
N PHE A 291 -3.53 13.62 -4.93
CA PHE A 291 -2.50 13.99 -5.90
C PHE A 291 -3.12 14.31 -7.27
N PHE A 292 -3.91 13.41 -7.83
CA PHE A 292 -4.50 13.61 -9.15
C PHE A 292 -5.44 14.81 -9.18
N THR A 293 -6.18 15.08 -8.10
CA THR A 293 -6.95 16.33 -7.97
C THR A 293 -6.04 17.55 -8.06
N SER A 294 -4.87 17.53 -7.43
CA SER A 294 -3.92 18.66 -7.42
C SER A 294 -3.30 18.95 -8.78
N VAL A 295 -3.23 17.96 -9.67
CA VAL A 295 -2.68 18.10 -11.03
C VAL A 295 -3.76 18.21 -12.12
N GLY A 296 -5.03 18.39 -11.73
CA GLY A 296 -6.13 18.67 -12.65
C GLY A 296 -6.88 17.44 -13.18
N HIS A 297 -6.68 16.28 -12.55
CA HIS A 297 -7.37 15.02 -12.88
C HIS A 297 -8.18 14.47 -11.69
N PRO A 298 -9.19 15.21 -11.19
CA PRO A 298 -10.01 14.74 -10.08
C PRO A 298 -10.87 13.55 -10.50
N PHE A 299 -11.03 12.60 -9.60
CA PHE A 299 -12.01 11.53 -9.72
C PHE A 299 -12.72 11.27 -8.40
N PRO A 300 -14.01 10.88 -8.40
CA PRO A 300 -14.68 10.37 -7.23
C PRO A 300 -13.99 9.11 -6.71
N ALA A 301 -13.53 9.12 -5.47
CA ALA A 301 -12.86 8.00 -4.83
C ALA A 301 -13.79 7.39 -3.77
N VAL A 302 -14.11 6.11 -3.90
CA VAL A 302 -14.98 5.36 -3.01
C VAL A 302 -14.17 4.26 -2.33
N CYS A 303 -14.01 4.36 -1.01
CA CYS A 303 -13.30 3.39 -0.22
C CYS A 303 -14.27 2.33 0.33
N ILE A 304 -14.12 1.09 -0.16
CA ILE A 304 -14.93 -0.07 0.25
C ILE A 304 -14.34 -0.77 1.45
N ARG A 305 -14.19 -0.03 2.56
CA ARG A 305 -13.70 -0.51 3.85
C ARG A 305 -14.64 -0.09 4.97
N THR A 306 -14.58 -0.77 6.10
CA THR A 306 -15.34 -0.45 7.31
C THR A 306 -14.62 0.52 8.24
N SER A 307 -13.30 0.65 8.07
CA SER A 307 -12.44 1.54 8.85
C SER A 307 -11.33 2.13 7.97
N THR A 308 -10.74 3.23 8.43
CA THR A 308 -9.60 3.85 7.75
C THR A 308 -8.58 4.37 8.77
N GLU A 309 -7.32 4.24 8.45
CA GLU A 309 -6.19 4.84 9.17
C GLU A 309 -5.88 6.27 8.70
N ARG A 310 -6.73 6.85 7.83
CA ARG A 310 -6.54 8.15 7.17
C ARG A 310 -7.65 9.15 7.50
N PRO A 311 -7.84 9.53 8.79
CA PRO A 311 -8.90 10.47 9.16
C PRO A 311 -8.73 11.84 8.49
N GLU A 312 -7.48 12.26 8.25
CA GLU A 312 -7.18 13.51 7.56
C GLU A 312 -7.72 13.57 6.13
N ALA A 313 -7.76 12.43 5.45
CA ALA A 313 -8.26 12.35 4.08
C ALA A 313 -9.80 12.43 4.03
N LEU A 314 -10.48 11.89 5.04
CA LEU A 314 -11.93 12.10 5.22
C LEU A 314 -12.25 13.56 5.50
N ASP A 315 -11.51 14.21 6.42
CA ASP A 315 -11.68 15.62 6.74
C ASP A 315 -11.50 16.54 5.52
N LYS A 316 -10.66 16.13 4.56
CA LYS A 316 -10.39 16.88 3.32
C LYS A 316 -11.24 16.43 2.14
N GLY A 317 -12.09 15.43 2.31
CA GLY A 317 -12.96 14.95 1.24
C GLY A 317 -12.21 14.28 0.08
N CYS A 318 -11.03 13.67 0.37
CA CYS A 318 -10.25 12.97 -0.67
C CYS A 318 -10.92 11.67 -1.11
N PHE A 319 -11.79 11.09 -0.29
CA PHE A 319 -12.56 9.91 -0.61
C PHE A 319 -13.80 9.81 0.30
N VAL A 320 -14.73 8.94 -0.08
CA VAL A 320 -15.89 8.55 0.74
C VAL A 320 -15.62 7.15 1.30
N LEU A 321 -15.80 6.98 2.61
CA LEU A 321 -15.76 5.66 3.26
C LEU A 321 -17.16 5.04 3.19
N ALA A 322 -17.38 4.17 2.21
CA ALA A 322 -18.69 3.63 1.89
C ALA A 322 -19.04 2.34 2.65
N GLY A 323 -18.03 1.65 3.20
CA GLY A 323 -18.21 0.27 3.64
C GLY A 323 -18.33 -0.69 2.46
N ILE A 324 -18.91 -1.87 2.71
CA ILE A 324 -19.05 -2.95 1.72
C ILE A 324 -20.51 -3.31 1.42
N SER A 325 -21.47 -2.67 2.10
CA SER A 325 -22.89 -2.93 1.88
C SER A 325 -23.42 -2.18 0.67
N GLU A 326 -24.43 -2.76 0.02
CA GLU A 326 -25.11 -2.19 -1.14
C GLU A 326 -25.49 -0.72 -0.92
N GLY A 327 -26.21 -0.40 0.16
CA GLY A 327 -26.62 0.98 0.45
C GLY A 327 -25.47 1.94 0.77
N GLY A 328 -24.29 1.46 1.17
CA GLY A 328 -23.12 2.29 1.43
C GLY A 328 -22.34 2.61 0.15
N VAL A 329 -22.26 1.66 -0.77
CA VAL A 329 -21.50 1.83 -2.03
C VAL A 329 -22.29 2.66 -3.05
N GLU A 330 -23.63 2.69 -2.95
CA GLU A 330 -24.51 3.45 -3.84
C GLU A 330 -24.66 4.94 -3.46
N GLN A 331 -24.48 5.31 -2.19
CA GLN A 331 -24.53 6.69 -1.72
C GLN A 331 -23.34 7.52 -2.22
#